data_be45a1038ed662b4949a5d763a959006
#
_entry.id   be45a1038ed662b4949a5d763a959006
#
_cell.length_a   1.000
_cell.length_b   1.000
_cell.length_c   1.000
_cell.angle_alpha   90.00
_cell.angle_beta   90.00
_cell.angle_gamma   90.00
#
_symmetry.space_group_name_H-M   'P 1'
#
loop_
_entity.id
_entity.type
_entity.pdbx_description
1 polymer ?
#
loop_
_entity_poly.entity_id
_entity_poly.type
_entity_poly.pdbx_seq_one_letter_code
_entity_poly.pdbx_strand_id
1 'polypeptide(L)'
;MNSLELRASLGLAGIYALRMLGMFLILPVFAIYAQTLHGADNHTLIGLALGSYGLTQALLQLPLGMLSDRIGRKKVIYGGLVLFAIGSFVAAGAHDIVTLTIGRVIQGSGAISAAITALLADLTREENRTRAMAMIGMSIGTTFAVSLVAGPLLAQYIGVNGIFALTGVLSLAALVGVWLIIPDPAISRFHSDTEANTKRLPAVLRNPQLLRLNYGIFALHAAQMAMFVTIPFALIKTAGLDKAHHWEVYLPVTVIGFLLMVPAIIYGEKKSKLKQVFIAAIAIMTVAQLGMALALDSFWQIVVWLGLYFIAFNILEATLPSLISKIAPADAKGTAIGVYNTAQSFGLFMGAAAGGWLYGHYGPAGVFGFTSVLMASWLLASFSMQAPQAVRSVMFHIGEDWRGSPQQLSQQLSALAGVSEAVVVLEDRVAYLKVSQQTWDEAAVKQLIQATY
;
A
#
# COMPACT_ATOMS: atom_id res chain seq x y z
N MET A 1 -3.55 -7.46 -23.53
CA MET A 1 -2.12 -7.11 -23.34
C MET A 1 -1.31 -7.84 -24.40
N ASN A 2 -0.38 -7.16 -25.05
CA ASN A 2 0.57 -7.80 -25.92
C ASN A 2 1.70 -8.46 -25.11
N SER A 3 2.62 -9.20 -25.79
CA SER A 3 3.70 -9.93 -25.11
C SER A 3 4.67 -9.02 -24.34
N LEU A 4 4.93 -7.80 -24.86
CA LEU A 4 5.81 -6.82 -24.22
C LEU A 4 5.17 -6.22 -22.96
N GLU A 5 3.90 -5.83 -23.03
CA GLU A 5 3.15 -5.35 -21.87
C GLU A 5 3.04 -6.42 -20.77
N LEU A 6 2.79 -7.68 -21.16
CA LEU A 6 2.70 -8.78 -20.19
C LEU A 6 4.05 -9.03 -19.53
N ARG A 7 5.14 -9.07 -20.31
CA ARG A 7 6.52 -9.21 -19.78
C ARG A 7 6.88 -8.08 -18.82
N ALA A 8 6.58 -6.84 -19.19
CA ALA A 8 6.85 -5.67 -18.35
C ALA A 8 6.04 -5.74 -17.04
N SER A 9 4.74 -6.06 -17.14
CA SER A 9 3.84 -6.13 -15.97
C SER A 9 4.23 -7.24 -15.00
N LEU A 10 4.50 -8.45 -15.50
CA LEU A 10 4.95 -9.58 -14.67
C LEU A 10 6.33 -9.32 -14.08
N GLY A 11 7.25 -8.77 -14.87
CA GLY A 11 8.60 -8.43 -14.42
C GLY A 11 8.57 -7.39 -13.29
N LEU A 12 7.85 -6.28 -13.47
CA LEU A 12 7.74 -5.23 -12.45
C LEU A 12 6.98 -5.71 -11.21
N ALA A 13 5.93 -6.52 -11.37
CA ALA A 13 5.22 -7.15 -10.25
C ALA A 13 6.16 -8.09 -9.46
N GLY A 14 6.98 -8.89 -10.15
CA GLY A 14 7.98 -9.76 -9.51
C GLY A 14 9.07 -8.98 -8.77
N ILE A 15 9.61 -7.91 -9.36
CA ILE A 15 10.60 -7.02 -8.71
C ILE A 15 9.99 -6.37 -7.47
N TYR A 16 8.74 -5.91 -7.57
CA TYR A 16 8.03 -5.32 -6.44
C TYR A 16 7.79 -6.36 -5.34
N ALA A 17 7.40 -7.59 -5.72
CA ALA A 17 7.22 -8.71 -4.80
C ALA A 17 8.51 -9.05 -4.05
N LEU A 18 9.65 -9.16 -4.75
CA LEU A 18 10.96 -9.46 -4.12
C LEU A 18 11.34 -8.40 -3.08
N ARG A 19 11.09 -7.13 -3.39
CA ARG A 19 11.33 -6.05 -2.44
C ARG A 19 10.37 -6.11 -1.24
N MET A 20 9.07 -6.34 -1.48
CA MET A 20 8.07 -6.43 -0.41
C MET A 20 8.27 -7.67 0.47
N LEU A 21 8.74 -8.77 -0.11
CA LEU A 21 9.14 -9.96 0.64
C LEU A 21 10.14 -9.60 1.74
N GLY A 22 11.15 -8.77 1.40
CA GLY A 22 12.15 -8.30 2.36
C GLY A 22 11.58 -7.50 3.52
N MET A 23 10.50 -6.77 3.31
CA MET A 23 9.81 -6.05 4.37
C MET A 23 8.93 -6.98 5.21
N PHE A 24 8.17 -7.86 4.57
CA PHE A 24 7.15 -8.64 5.24
C PHE A 24 7.68 -9.85 5.99
N LEU A 25 8.77 -10.49 5.52
CA LEU A 25 9.38 -11.66 6.17
C LEU A 25 9.79 -11.42 7.62
N ILE A 26 10.21 -10.20 7.93
CA ILE A 26 10.68 -9.86 9.27
C ILE A 26 9.54 -9.52 10.24
N LEU A 27 8.34 -9.12 9.76
CA LEU A 27 7.27 -8.62 10.61
C LEU A 27 6.91 -9.58 11.76
N PRO A 28 6.66 -10.87 11.53
CA PRO A 28 6.23 -11.77 12.60
C PRO A 28 7.36 -12.16 13.58
N VAL A 29 8.62 -11.89 13.25
CA VAL A 29 9.79 -12.31 14.03
C VAL A 29 10.63 -11.15 14.57
N PHE A 30 10.41 -9.94 14.05
CA PHE A 30 11.26 -8.77 14.32
C PHE A 30 11.30 -8.40 15.81
N ALA A 31 10.15 -8.27 16.45
CA ALA A 31 10.06 -7.77 17.82
C ALA A 31 10.80 -8.71 18.80
N ILE A 32 10.64 -10.02 18.62
CA ILE A 32 11.31 -11.04 19.44
C ILE A 32 12.83 -10.99 19.20
N TYR A 33 13.25 -10.91 17.94
CA TYR A 33 14.67 -10.81 17.59
C TYR A 33 15.31 -9.53 18.11
N ALA A 34 14.68 -8.39 17.90
CA ALA A 34 15.21 -7.10 18.31
C ALA A 34 15.45 -7.04 19.82
N GLN A 35 14.60 -7.70 20.62
CA GLN A 35 14.76 -7.80 22.08
C GLN A 35 16.08 -8.51 22.50
N THR A 36 16.67 -9.33 21.63
CA THR A 36 17.94 -10.03 21.93
C THR A 36 19.18 -9.19 21.64
N LEU A 37 19.03 -8.01 21.04
CA LEU A 37 20.16 -7.14 20.68
C LEU A 37 20.59 -6.24 21.84
N HIS A 38 21.88 -5.88 21.86
CA HIS A 38 22.40 -4.90 22.82
C HIS A 38 21.64 -3.56 22.72
N GLY A 39 21.29 -3.00 23.86
CA GLY A 39 20.58 -1.70 23.95
C GLY A 39 19.08 -1.77 23.64
N ALA A 40 18.51 -2.97 23.49
CA ALA A 40 17.09 -3.19 23.26
C ALA A 40 16.27 -3.41 24.56
N ASP A 41 16.75 -2.92 25.68
CA ASP A 41 16.10 -3.04 27.00
C ASP A 41 14.74 -2.32 27.05
N ASN A 42 14.50 -1.45 26.09
CA ASN A 42 13.29 -0.65 25.99
C ASN A 42 12.49 -1.01 24.72
N HIS A 43 11.25 -1.47 24.90
CA HIS A 43 10.33 -1.78 23.79
C HIS A 43 10.08 -0.59 22.86
N THR A 44 10.24 0.65 23.33
CA THR A 44 10.18 1.85 22.49
C THR A 44 11.24 1.82 21.39
N LEU A 45 12.48 1.42 21.71
CA LEU A 45 13.55 1.32 20.73
C LEU A 45 13.28 0.21 19.72
N ILE A 46 12.69 -0.90 20.15
CA ILE A 46 12.25 -1.98 19.24
C ILE A 46 11.19 -1.45 18.26
N GLY A 47 10.19 -0.72 18.76
CA GLY A 47 9.16 -0.11 17.92
C GLY A 47 9.74 0.92 16.96
N LEU A 48 10.66 1.78 17.42
CA LEU A 48 11.35 2.75 16.57
C LEU A 48 12.19 2.07 15.49
N ALA A 49 12.91 1.01 15.81
CA ALA A 49 13.70 0.25 14.86
C ALA A 49 12.81 -0.38 13.77
N LEU A 50 11.68 -0.97 14.16
CA LEU A 50 10.71 -1.52 13.21
C LEU A 50 10.11 -0.42 12.33
N GLY A 51 9.68 0.70 12.92
CA GLY A 51 8.98 1.77 12.25
C GLY A 51 9.86 2.68 11.39
N SER A 52 11.16 2.77 11.67
CA SER A 52 12.09 3.67 10.98
C SER A 52 12.11 3.48 9.45
N TYR A 53 11.92 2.27 8.98
CA TYR A 53 11.69 1.95 7.58
C TYR A 53 10.50 2.73 6.99
N GLY A 54 9.36 2.72 7.69
CA GLY A 54 8.15 3.43 7.28
C GLY A 54 8.35 4.95 7.26
N LEU A 55 9.08 5.49 8.24
CA LEU A 55 9.37 6.93 8.30
C LEU A 55 10.14 7.42 7.09
N THR A 56 11.26 6.76 6.77
CA THR A 56 12.09 7.16 5.62
C THR A 56 11.37 6.93 4.30
N GLN A 57 10.58 5.87 4.19
CA GLN A 57 9.73 5.65 3.03
C GLN A 57 8.66 6.75 2.89
N ALA A 58 7.99 7.16 3.97
CA ALA A 58 7.02 8.25 3.93
C ALA A 58 7.63 9.57 3.45
N LEU A 59 8.83 9.90 3.94
CA LEU A 59 9.52 11.14 3.58
C LEU A 59 10.05 11.14 2.14
N LEU A 60 10.50 10.00 1.63
CA LEU A 60 11.23 9.93 0.36
C LEU A 60 10.39 9.44 -0.82
N GLN A 61 9.21 8.85 -0.58
CA GLN A 61 8.39 8.27 -1.64
C GLN A 61 7.95 9.28 -2.69
N LEU A 62 7.42 10.42 -2.31
CA LEU A 62 7.03 11.49 -3.23
C LEU A 62 8.25 12.16 -3.89
N PRO A 63 9.30 12.58 -3.15
CA PRO A 63 10.51 13.12 -3.77
C PRO A 63 11.18 12.19 -4.77
N LEU A 64 11.32 10.90 -4.46
CA LEU A 64 11.91 9.94 -5.38
C LEU A 64 11.01 9.64 -6.59
N GLY A 65 9.69 9.67 -6.41
CA GLY A 65 8.75 9.63 -7.51
C GLY A 65 9.00 10.77 -8.49
N MET A 66 8.98 12.02 -8.02
CA MET A 66 9.26 13.21 -8.84
C MET A 66 10.67 13.21 -9.42
N LEU A 67 11.66 12.71 -8.70
CA LEU A 67 13.04 12.57 -9.21
C LEU A 67 13.07 11.60 -10.38
N SER A 68 12.29 10.51 -10.33
CA SER A 68 12.22 9.52 -11.40
C SER A 68 11.69 10.09 -12.71
N ASP A 69 10.86 11.15 -12.64
CA ASP A 69 10.35 11.86 -13.81
C ASP A 69 11.47 12.65 -14.51
N ARG A 70 12.45 13.14 -13.74
CA ARG A 70 13.53 14.00 -14.25
C ARG A 70 14.75 13.23 -14.73
N ILE A 71 15.22 12.26 -13.96
CA ILE A 71 16.47 11.53 -14.26
C ILE A 71 16.24 10.16 -14.92
N GLY A 72 14.98 9.73 -15.00
CA GLY A 72 14.55 8.46 -15.59
C GLY A 72 14.15 7.41 -14.55
N ARG A 73 13.07 6.67 -14.84
CA ARG A 73 12.43 5.68 -13.95
C ARG A 73 13.40 4.62 -13.46
N LYS A 74 14.08 3.95 -14.40
CA LYS A 74 15.01 2.86 -14.08
C LYS A 74 16.18 3.29 -13.20
N LYS A 75 16.71 4.49 -13.40
CA LYS A 75 17.83 4.99 -12.58
C LYS A 75 17.45 5.10 -11.11
N VAL A 76 16.24 5.62 -10.83
CA VAL A 76 15.73 5.71 -9.45
C VAL A 76 15.45 4.32 -8.88
N ILE A 77 14.91 3.41 -9.69
CA ILE A 77 14.69 2.01 -9.28
C ILE A 77 16.01 1.33 -8.92
N TYR A 78 17.05 1.48 -9.75
CA TYR A 78 18.38 0.94 -9.45
C TYR A 78 18.95 1.51 -8.15
N GLY A 79 18.93 2.84 -8.00
CA GLY A 79 19.41 3.50 -6.78
C GLY A 79 18.67 3.04 -5.53
N GLY A 80 17.36 2.93 -5.60
CA GLY A 80 16.53 2.47 -4.50
C GLY A 80 16.76 1.00 -4.13
N LEU A 81 16.95 0.11 -5.12
CA LEU A 81 17.28 -1.30 -4.87
C LEU A 81 18.67 -1.46 -4.26
N VAL A 82 19.65 -0.64 -4.68
CA VAL A 82 20.98 -0.62 -4.08
C VAL A 82 20.90 -0.16 -2.62
N LEU A 83 20.19 0.94 -2.34
CA LEU A 83 19.98 1.42 -0.96
C LEU A 83 19.29 0.37 -0.10
N PHE A 84 18.27 -0.30 -0.64
CA PHE A 84 17.59 -1.37 0.07
C PHE A 84 18.54 -2.55 0.37
N ALA A 85 19.37 -2.96 -0.58
CA ALA A 85 20.36 -4.02 -0.37
C ALA A 85 21.40 -3.63 0.69
N ILE A 86 21.95 -2.41 0.62
CA ILE A 86 22.90 -1.91 1.61
C ILE A 86 22.27 -1.92 3.01
N GLY A 87 21.08 -1.35 3.17
CA GLY A 87 20.36 -1.34 4.45
C GLY A 87 20.07 -2.76 4.96
N SER A 88 19.77 -3.70 4.06
CA SER A 88 19.55 -5.10 4.41
C SER A 88 20.83 -5.76 4.95
N PHE A 89 21.98 -5.53 4.31
CA PHE A 89 23.26 -6.09 4.80
C PHE A 89 23.73 -5.41 6.09
N VAL A 90 23.49 -4.10 6.27
CA VAL A 90 23.74 -3.41 7.55
C VAL A 90 22.88 -4.03 8.66
N ALA A 91 21.58 -4.26 8.41
CA ALA A 91 20.69 -4.90 9.37
C ALA A 91 21.08 -6.36 9.64
N ALA A 92 21.57 -7.10 8.64
CA ALA A 92 22.06 -8.47 8.79
C ALA A 92 23.29 -8.55 9.70
N GLY A 93 24.18 -7.56 9.64
CA GLY A 93 25.36 -7.48 10.49
C GLY A 93 25.12 -6.81 11.86
N ALA A 94 23.89 -6.44 12.20
CA ALA A 94 23.59 -5.72 13.42
C ALA A 94 23.73 -6.62 14.67
N HIS A 95 24.46 -6.14 15.68
CA HIS A 95 24.59 -6.73 17.00
C HIS A 95 23.95 -5.87 18.10
N ASP A 96 23.49 -4.69 17.76
CA ASP A 96 22.82 -3.72 18.61
C ASP A 96 21.64 -3.06 17.90
N ILE A 97 20.72 -2.51 18.71
CA ILE A 97 19.47 -1.91 18.21
C ILE A 97 19.69 -0.66 17.34
N VAL A 98 20.77 0.07 17.58
CA VAL A 98 21.10 1.30 16.82
C VAL A 98 21.53 0.94 15.41
N THR A 99 22.45 -0.02 15.27
CA THR A 99 22.89 -0.52 13.94
C THR A 99 21.72 -1.12 13.17
N LEU A 100 20.85 -1.88 13.83
CA LEU A 100 19.63 -2.40 13.22
C LEU A 100 18.74 -1.25 12.72
N THR A 101 18.53 -0.22 13.54
CA THR A 101 17.73 0.96 13.17
C THR A 101 18.32 1.70 11.97
N ILE A 102 19.65 1.89 11.93
CA ILE A 102 20.34 2.49 10.79
C ILE A 102 20.10 1.67 9.51
N GLY A 103 20.23 0.35 9.59
CA GLY A 103 19.91 -0.54 8.47
C GLY A 103 18.47 -0.36 7.97
N ARG A 104 17.50 -0.24 8.88
CA ARG A 104 16.09 -0.01 8.57
C ARG A 104 15.83 1.35 7.93
N VAL A 105 16.49 2.41 8.42
CA VAL A 105 16.45 3.76 7.83
C VAL A 105 16.94 3.72 6.37
N ILE A 106 18.09 3.07 6.13
CA ILE A 106 18.66 2.95 4.78
C ILE A 106 17.73 2.11 3.87
N GLN A 107 17.19 0.99 4.35
CA GLN A 107 16.22 0.18 3.60
C GLN A 107 15.00 1.02 3.16
N GLY A 108 14.41 1.78 4.09
CA GLY A 108 13.25 2.62 3.80
C GLY A 108 13.55 3.76 2.81
N SER A 109 14.81 4.21 2.78
CA SER A 109 15.27 5.23 1.82
C SER A 109 15.23 4.74 0.37
N GLY A 110 15.17 3.42 0.13
CA GLY A 110 14.94 2.83 -1.17
C GLY A 110 13.46 2.85 -1.61
N ALA A 111 12.75 3.97 -1.45
CA ALA A 111 11.32 4.11 -1.74
C ALA A 111 11.05 4.22 -3.25
N ILE A 112 10.96 3.07 -3.94
CA ILE A 112 10.84 2.98 -5.42
C ILE A 112 9.40 2.74 -5.91
N SER A 113 8.41 2.66 -5.04
CA SER A 113 7.05 2.28 -5.40
C SER A 113 6.45 3.20 -6.47
N ALA A 114 6.62 4.52 -6.33
CA ALA A 114 6.15 5.50 -7.31
C ALA A 114 6.86 5.35 -8.66
N ALA A 115 8.17 5.13 -8.67
CA ALA A 115 8.94 4.93 -9.90
C ALA A 115 8.55 3.64 -10.64
N ILE A 116 8.25 2.56 -9.91
CA ILE A 116 7.79 1.30 -10.50
C ILE A 116 6.40 1.47 -11.14
N THR A 117 5.46 2.12 -10.45
CA THR A 117 4.10 2.33 -10.98
C THR A 117 4.13 3.25 -12.19
N ALA A 118 4.96 4.29 -12.19
CA ALA A 118 5.15 5.17 -13.33
C ALA A 118 5.82 4.43 -14.52
N LEU A 119 6.85 3.62 -14.29
CA LEU A 119 7.47 2.80 -15.33
C LEU A 119 6.48 1.78 -15.92
N LEU A 120 5.63 1.19 -15.10
CA LEU A 120 4.57 0.30 -15.57
C LEU A 120 3.59 1.04 -16.48
N ALA A 121 3.21 2.28 -16.13
CA ALA A 121 2.35 3.13 -16.95
C ALA A 121 2.99 3.48 -18.31
N ASP A 122 4.30 3.78 -18.31
CA ASP A 122 5.07 4.04 -19.55
C ASP A 122 5.14 2.81 -20.48
N LEU A 123 5.11 1.60 -19.93
CA LEU A 123 5.25 0.33 -20.67
C LEU A 123 3.92 -0.35 -21.00
N THR A 124 2.79 0.24 -20.59
CA THR A 124 1.46 -0.33 -20.81
C THR A 124 0.52 0.68 -21.43
N ARG A 125 -0.28 0.24 -22.43
CA ARG A 125 -1.35 1.07 -22.97
C ARG A 125 -2.42 1.32 -21.92
N GLU A 126 -3.10 2.47 -22.03
CA GLU A 126 -4.13 2.93 -21.08
C GLU A 126 -5.21 1.88 -20.81
N GLU A 127 -5.70 1.22 -21.86
CA GLU A 127 -6.71 0.16 -21.77
C GLU A 127 -6.28 -1.05 -20.92
N ASN A 128 -4.97 -1.30 -20.80
CA ASN A 128 -4.37 -2.41 -20.07
C ASN A 128 -3.79 -2.02 -18.70
N ARG A 129 -3.64 -0.72 -18.43
CA ARG A 129 -2.98 -0.18 -17.23
C ARG A 129 -3.63 -0.67 -15.93
N THR A 130 -4.97 -0.67 -15.86
CA THR A 130 -5.69 -1.17 -14.70
C THR A 130 -5.37 -2.65 -14.42
N ARG A 131 -5.27 -3.49 -15.45
CA ARG A 131 -4.89 -4.90 -15.30
C ARG A 131 -3.45 -5.05 -14.82
N ALA A 132 -2.54 -4.25 -15.38
CA ALA A 132 -1.13 -4.25 -14.99
C ALA A 132 -0.94 -3.83 -13.52
N MET A 133 -1.65 -2.78 -13.07
CA MET A 133 -1.65 -2.34 -11.66
C MET A 133 -2.25 -3.40 -10.72
N ALA A 134 -3.30 -4.10 -11.16
CA ALA A 134 -3.86 -5.21 -10.40
C ALA A 134 -2.86 -6.37 -10.20
N MET A 135 -1.98 -6.63 -11.17
CA MET A 135 -0.92 -7.64 -11.04
C MET A 135 0.09 -7.25 -9.94
N ILE A 136 0.48 -5.96 -9.85
CA ILE A 136 1.31 -5.47 -8.72
C ILE A 136 0.55 -5.67 -7.40
N GLY A 137 -0.71 -5.25 -7.31
CA GLY A 137 -1.51 -5.41 -6.10
C GLY A 137 -1.62 -6.87 -5.63
N MET A 138 -1.89 -7.79 -6.56
CA MET A 138 -1.92 -9.24 -6.25
C MET A 138 -0.56 -9.76 -5.78
N SER A 139 0.54 -9.30 -6.37
CA SER A 139 1.88 -9.71 -5.95
C SER A 139 2.18 -9.26 -4.52
N ILE A 140 1.75 -8.06 -4.11
CA ILE A 140 1.91 -7.57 -2.74
C ILE A 140 1.14 -8.44 -1.76
N GLY A 141 -0.15 -8.69 -2.01
CA GLY A 141 -1.01 -9.51 -1.14
C GLY A 141 -0.49 -10.94 -0.99
N THR A 142 -0.09 -11.58 -2.10
CA THR A 142 0.49 -12.92 -2.07
C THR A 142 1.82 -12.94 -1.30
N THR A 143 2.69 -11.95 -1.52
CA THR A 143 3.96 -11.82 -0.82
C THR A 143 3.75 -11.65 0.69
N PHE A 144 2.77 -10.84 1.10
CA PHE A 144 2.42 -10.66 2.50
C PHE A 144 1.99 -11.99 3.14
N ALA A 145 1.05 -12.72 2.51
CA ALA A 145 0.57 -14.00 3.02
C ALA A 145 1.69 -15.04 3.14
N VAL A 146 2.52 -15.17 2.10
CA VAL A 146 3.68 -16.07 2.12
C VAL A 146 4.66 -15.68 3.21
N SER A 147 4.92 -14.41 3.39
CA SER A 147 5.88 -13.91 4.39
C SER A 147 5.50 -14.21 5.83
N LEU A 148 4.21 -14.19 6.16
CA LEU A 148 3.73 -14.50 7.52
C LEU A 148 4.02 -15.95 7.93
N VAL A 149 4.10 -16.84 6.95
CA VAL A 149 4.44 -18.25 7.15
C VAL A 149 5.95 -18.48 6.99
N ALA A 150 6.53 -17.95 5.93
CA ALA A 150 7.94 -18.14 5.61
C ALA A 150 8.87 -17.43 6.61
N GLY A 151 8.47 -16.28 7.17
CA GLY A 151 9.28 -15.54 8.13
C GLY A 151 9.66 -16.36 9.37
N PRO A 152 8.70 -16.88 10.16
CA PRO A 152 8.99 -17.74 11.29
C PRO A 152 9.77 -19.02 10.92
N LEU A 153 9.43 -19.65 9.79
CA LEU A 153 10.14 -20.84 9.31
C LEU A 153 11.60 -20.54 8.95
N LEU A 154 11.85 -19.51 8.17
CA LEU A 154 13.21 -19.13 7.78
C LEU A 154 14.04 -18.71 9.01
N ALA A 155 13.41 -18.01 9.96
CA ALA A 155 14.10 -17.60 11.19
C ALA A 155 14.67 -18.79 11.99
N GLN A 156 14.08 -19.98 11.88
CA GLN A 156 14.60 -21.18 12.51
C GLN A 156 15.91 -21.69 11.88
N TYR A 157 16.02 -21.60 10.53
CA TYR A 157 17.14 -22.17 9.78
C TYR A 157 18.29 -21.20 9.59
N ILE A 158 17.99 -19.93 9.31
CA ILE A 158 19.00 -18.92 8.97
C ILE A 158 19.03 -17.74 9.95
N GLY A 159 18.15 -17.72 10.94
CA GLY A 159 18.00 -16.59 11.87
C GLY A 159 17.42 -15.35 11.19
N VAL A 160 17.12 -14.34 11.98
CA VAL A 160 16.60 -13.05 11.44
C VAL A 160 17.71 -12.27 10.72
N ASN A 161 18.96 -12.37 11.17
CA ASN A 161 20.12 -11.84 10.45
C ASN A 161 20.23 -12.45 9.05
N GLY A 162 20.04 -13.76 8.94
CA GLY A 162 20.00 -14.46 7.66
C GLY A 162 18.84 -14.03 6.76
N ILE A 163 17.67 -13.72 7.34
CA ILE A 163 16.54 -13.15 6.59
C ILE A 163 16.92 -11.77 6.03
N PHE A 164 17.54 -10.90 6.82
CA PHE A 164 18.03 -9.62 6.31
C PHE A 164 19.06 -9.80 5.20
N ALA A 165 20.02 -10.71 5.35
CA ALA A 165 20.99 -11.01 4.29
C ALA A 165 20.29 -11.53 3.03
N LEU A 166 19.33 -12.45 3.17
CA LEU A 166 18.52 -12.96 2.07
C LEU A 166 17.78 -11.84 1.34
N THR A 167 17.18 -10.91 2.07
CA THR A 167 16.47 -9.76 1.45
C THR A 167 17.41 -8.82 0.70
N GLY A 168 18.65 -8.68 1.18
CA GLY A 168 19.70 -7.96 0.45
C GLY A 168 20.04 -8.64 -0.88
N VAL A 169 20.23 -9.97 -0.86
CA VAL A 169 20.49 -10.78 -2.07
C VAL A 169 19.31 -10.70 -3.03
N LEU A 170 18.06 -10.82 -2.54
CA LEU A 170 16.86 -10.70 -3.37
C LEU A 170 16.73 -9.31 -4.01
N SER A 171 17.15 -8.25 -3.31
CA SER A 171 17.19 -6.91 -3.89
C SER A 171 18.22 -6.77 -5.02
N LEU A 172 19.40 -7.39 -4.85
CA LEU A 172 20.38 -7.46 -5.94
C LEU A 172 19.88 -8.29 -7.11
N ALA A 173 19.19 -9.41 -6.85
CA ALA A 173 18.54 -10.19 -7.91
C ALA A 173 17.44 -9.38 -8.62
N ALA A 174 16.65 -8.59 -7.89
CA ALA A 174 15.68 -7.68 -8.48
C ALA A 174 16.35 -6.62 -9.37
N LEU A 175 17.51 -6.09 -8.97
CA LEU A 175 18.30 -5.15 -9.78
C LEU A 175 18.72 -5.78 -11.12
N VAL A 176 19.24 -7.02 -11.08
CA VAL A 176 19.56 -7.78 -12.31
C VAL A 176 18.28 -8.02 -13.12
N GLY A 177 17.16 -8.33 -12.47
CA GLY A 177 15.85 -8.50 -13.12
C GLY A 177 15.39 -7.24 -13.86
N VAL A 178 15.55 -6.06 -13.27
CA VAL A 178 15.26 -4.78 -13.95
C VAL A 178 16.08 -4.64 -15.22
N TRP A 179 17.37 -4.97 -15.15
CA TRP A 179 18.28 -4.85 -16.29
C TRP A 179 17.95 -5.85 -17.42
N LEU A 180 17.67 -7.11 -17.10
CA LEU A 180 17.47 -8.17 -18.10
C LEU A 180 16.04 -8.26 -18.62
N ILE A 181 15.03 -8.00 -17.77
CA ILE A 181 13.63 -8.33 -18.07
C ILE A 181 12.85 -7.09 -18.50
N ILE A 182 13.10 -5.94 -17.89
CA ILE A 182 12.28 -4.75 -18.11
C ILE A 182 12.82 -3.97 -19.31
N PRO A 183 12.01 -3.76 -20.36
CA PRO A 183 12.42 -2.95 -21.50
C PRO A 183 12.58 -1.47 -21.09
N ASP A 184 13.35 -0.72 -21.87
CA ASP A 184 13.39 0.73 -21.74
C ASP A 184 12.15 1.31 -22.42
N PRO A 185 11.43 2.26 -21.78
CA PRO A 185 10.32 2.93 -22.42
C PRO A 185 10.83 3.79 -23.59
N ALA A 186 10.19 3.66 -24.75
CA ALA A 186 10.56 4.44 -25.93
C ALA A 186 10.36 5.94 -25.69
N ILE A 187 9.35 6.32 -24.90
CA ILE A 187 9.03 7.68 -24.48
C ILE A 187 8.55 7.59 -23.03
N SER A 188 9.17 8.35 -22.13
CA SER A 188 8.65 8.57 -20.78
C SER A 188 7.77 9.80 -20.83
N ARG A 189 6.46 9.65 -20.57
CA ARG A 189 5.48 10.73 -20.52
C ARG A 189 4.97 10.89 -19.10
N PHE A 190 4.52 12.10 -18.79
CA PHE A 190 3.80 12.34 -17.55
C PHE A 190 2.41 11.65 -17.60
N HIS A 191 2.10 10.87 -16.60
CA HIS A 191 0.83 10.18 -16.45
C HIS A 191 0.12 10.65 -15.18
N SER A 192 -0.86 11.53 -15.29
CA SER A 192 -1.57 12.10 -14.14
C SER A 192 -2.32 11.07 -13.29
N ASP A 193 -2.58 9.88 -13.84
CA ASP A 193 -3.20 8.77 -13.13
C ASP A 193 -2.23 7.95 -12.26
N THR A 194 -0.92 8.12 -12.46
CA THR A 194 0.13 7.38 -11.73
C THR A 194 1.21 8.25 -11.11
N GLU A 195 1.35 9.50 -11.55
CA GLU A 195 2.40 10.41 -11.14
C GLU A 195 1.88 11.56 -10.28
N ALA A 196 2.69 11.98 -9.30
CA ALA A 196 2.33 13.08 -8.41
C ALA A 196 2.65 14.44 -9.05
N ASN A 197 1.65 15.33 -9.09
CA ASN A 197 1.81 16.71 -9.52
C ASN A 197 1.67 17.66 -8.31
N THR A 198 2.73 18.39 -8.00
CA THR A 198 2.77 19.32 -6.86
C THR A 198 1.71 20.43 -6.97
N LYS A 199 1.33 20.86 -8.18
CA LYS A 199 0.26 21.85 -8.39
C LYS A 199 -1.12 21.34 -7.93
N ARG A 200 -1.34 20.01 -7.94
CA ARG A 200 -2.60 19.36 -7.52
C ARG A 200 -2.62 18.98 -6.04
N LEU A 201 -1.47 19.00 -5.38
CA LEU A 201 -1.35 18.61 -3.97
C LEU A 201 -2.29 19.39 -3.03
N PRO A 202 -2.45 20.72 -3.12
CA PRO A 202 -3.38 21.46 -2.25
C PRO A 202 -4.85 21.03 -2.42
N ALA A 203 -5.27 20.70 -3.66
CA ALA A 203 -6.63 20.24 -3.93
C ALA A 203 -6.88 18.85 -3.32
N VAL A 204 -5.90 17.94 -3.41
CA VAL A 204 -5.97 16.61 -2.80
C VAL A 204 -6.02 16.71 -1.27
N LEU A 205 -5.16 17.54 -0.66
CA LEU A 205 -5.08 17.71 0.80
C LEU A 205 -6.28 18.46 1.40
N ARG A 206 -7.08 19.18 0.59
CA ARG A 206 -8.30 19.84 1.03
C ARG A 206 -9.57 19.02 0.80
N ASN A 207 -9.48 17.92 0.06
CA ASN A 207 -10.65 17.09 -0.23
C ASN A 207 -10.99 16.20 0.98
N PRO A 208 -12.15 16.40 1.65
CA PRO A 208 -12.48 15.68 2.86
C PRO A 208 -12.73 14.19 2.63
N GLN A 209 -13.13 13.78 1.43
CA GLN A 209 -13.30 12.35 1.10
C GLN A 209 -11.94 11.64 1.00
N LEU A 210 -10.94 12.28 0.36
CA LEU A 210 -9.59 11.76 0.28
C LEU A 210 -8.90 11.75 1.65
N LEU A 211 -9.11 12.80 2.46
CA LEU A 211 -8.58 12.85 3.83
C LEU A 211 -9.08 11.69 4.70
N ARG A 212 -10.36 11.29 4.57
CA ARG A 212 -10.89 10.11 5.29
C ARG A 212 -10.21 8.81 4.88
N LEU A 213 -9.92 8.65 3.58
CA LEU A 213 -9.22 7.47 3.08
C LEU A 213 -7.73 7.47 3.48
N ASN A 214 -7.08 8.64 3.45
CA ASN A 214 -5.71 8.81 3.91
C ASN A 214 -5.57 8.53 5.41
N TYR A 215 -6.53 9.02 6.21
CA TYR A 215 -6.61 8.69 7.63
C TYR A 215 -6.86 7.20 7.84
N GLY A 216 -7.72 6.59 7.04
CA GLY A 216 -8.03 5.17 7.10
C GLY A 216 -6.83 4.28 6.84
N ILE A 217 -6.07 4.53 5.78
CA ILE A 217 -4.88 3.73 5.49
C ILE A 217 -3.78 3.94 6.53
N PHE A 218 -3.63 5.17 7.04
CA PHE A 218 -2.75 5.47 8.17
C PHE A 218 -3.15 4.64 9.39
N ALA A 219 -4.42 4.66 9.79
CA ALA A 219 -4.94 3.97 10.95
C ALA A 219 -4.81 2.44 10.82
N LEU A 220 -5.14 1.89 9.62
CA LEU A 220 -5.03 0.48 9.33
C LEU A 220 -3.60 -0.03 9.50
N HIS A 221 -2.62 0.68 8.94
CA HIS A 221 -1.21 0.28 9.01
C HIS A 221 -0.57 0.60 10.37
N ALA A 222 -1.06 1.61 11.07
CA ALA A 222 -0.67 1.84 12.47
C ALA A 222 -1.13 0.67 13.36
N ALA A 223 -2.36 0.21 13.20
CA ALA A 223 -2.86 -0.97 13.91
C ALA A 223 -2.09 -2.24 13.53
N GLN A 224 -1.74 -2.41 12.25
CA GLN A 224 -0.94 -3.54 11.77
C GLN A 224 0.43 -3.61 12.45
N MET A 225 1.17 -2.50 12.47
CA MET A 225 2.50 -2.49 13.08
C MET A 225 2.45 -2.62 14.59
N ALA A 226 1.50 -1.99 15.25
CA ALA A 226 1.27 -2.16 16.69
C ALA A 226 0.95 -3.63 17.03
N MET A 227 0.16 -4.31 16.20
CA MET A 227 -0.14 -5.74 16.34
C MET A 227 1.15 -6.59 16.22
N PHE A 228 2.01 -6.36 15.21
CA PHE A 228 3.25 -7.12 15.04
C PHE A 228 4.31 -6.82 16.12
N VAL A 229 4.25 -5.67 16.79
CA VAL A 229 5.07 -5.41 17.98
C VAL A 229 4.57 -6.24 19.18
N THR A 230 3.29 -6.58 19.25
CA THR A 230 2.63 -7.11 20.45
C THR A 230 2.32 -8.60 20.37
N ILE A 231 1.68 -9.06 19.30
CA ILE A 231 1.18 -10.45 19.17
C ILE A 231 2.29 -11.51 19.26
N PRO A 232 3.49 -11.33 18.67
CA PRO A 232 4.54 -12.34 18.82
C PRO A 232 4.89 -12.62 20.28
N PHE A 233 4.88 -11.60 21.14
CA PHE A 233 5.10 -11.80 22.58
C PHE A 233 3.90 -12.47 23.28
N ALA A 234 2.66 -12.12 22.88
CA ALA A 234 1.46 -12.74 23.42
C ALA A 234 1.41 -14.24 23.08
N LEU A 235 1.79 -14.63 21.87
CA LEU A 235 1.88 -16.03 21.46
C LEU A 235 2.87 -16.81 22.32
N ILE A 236 4.00 -16.23 22.71
CA ILE A 236 4.97 -16.88 23.61
C ILE A 236 4.46 -16.86 25.04
N LYS A 237 4.14 -15.69 25.59
CA LYS A 237 3.89 -15.49 27.04
C LYS A 237 2.53 -16.02 27.47
N THR A 238 1.49 -15.82 26.67
CA THR A 238 0.12 -16.18 27.01
C THR A 238 -0.27 -17.53 26.44
N ALA A 239 0.05 -17.79 25.16
CA ALA A 239 -0.32 -19.03 24.50
C ALA A 239 0.69 -20.17 24.73
N GLY A 240 1.90 -19.88 25.26
CA GLY A 240 2.96 -20.88 25.44
C GLY A 240 3.50 -21.43 24.13
N LEU A 241 3.27 -20.75 22.99
CA LEU A 241 3.65 -21.20 21.67
C LEU A 241 5.08 -20.75 21.34
N ASP A 242 5.96 -21.70 21.06
CA ASP A 242 7.32 -21.37 20.62
C ASP A 242 7.29 -20.55 19.31
N LYS A 243 8.24 -19.61 19.19
CA LYS A 243 8.38 -18.74 18.02
C LYS A 243 8.46 -19.50 16.70
N ALA A 244 8.98 -20.72 16.74
CA ALA A 244 9.09 -21.61 15.59
C ALA A 244 7.72 -22.05 15.03
N HIS A 245 6.68 -22.05 15.88
CA HIS A 245 5.33 -22.51 15.54
C HIS A 245 4.33 -21.36 15.32
N HIS A 246 4.76 -20.09 15.38
CA HIS A 246 3.87 -18.95 15.15
C HIS A 246 3.18 -18.99 13.78
N TRP A 247 3.80 -19.59 12.77
CA TRP A 247 3.21 -19.78 11.44
C TRP A 247 1.92 -20.62 11.46
N GLU A 248 1.78 -21.54 12.44
CA GLU A 248 0.59 -22.38 12.63
C GLU A 248 -0.64 -21.55 13.00
N VAL A 249 -0.44 -20.38 13.60
CA VAL A 249 -1.49 -19.40 13.88
C VAL A 249 -1.69 -18.47 12.69
N TYR A 250 -0.60 -17.91 12.15
CA TYR A 250 -0.71 -16.93 11.05
C TYR A 250 -1.29 -17.52 9.78
N LEU A 251 -0.95 -18.78 9.43
CA LEU A 251 -1.42 -19.42 8.21
C LEU A 251 -2.95 -19.54 8.14
N PRO A 252 -3.63 -20.20 9.12
CA PRO A 252 -5.08 -20.36 9.03
C PRO A 252 -5.83 -19.04 9.13
N VAL A 253 -5.43 -18.10 9.99
CA VAL A 253 -6.13 -16.81 10.12
C VAL A 253 -5.99 -15.97 8.84
N THR A 254 -4.82 -16.02 8.19
CA THR A 254 -4.58 -15.31 6.93
C THR A 254 -5.38 -15.94 5.78
N VAL A 255 -5.37 -17.27 5.66
CA VAL A 255 -6.12 -18.00 4.62
C VAL A 255 -7.62 -17.75 4.76
N ILE A 256 -8.16 -17.86 5.98
CA ILE A 256 -9.59 -17.57 6.26
C ILE A 256 -9.90 -16.11 5.89
N GLY A 257 -9.01 -15.17 6.25
CA GLY A 257 -9.14 -13.76 5.89
C GLY A 257 -9.25 -13.54 4.38
N PHE A 258 -8.40 -14.17 3.58
CA PHE A 258 -8.46 -14.10 2.11
C PHE A 258 -9.72 -14.76 1.55
N LEU A 259 -10.09 -15.93 2.05
CA LEU A 259 -11.30 -16.64 1.60
C LEU A 259 -12.58 -15.84 1.84
N LEU A 260 -12.68 -15.14 2.97
CA LEU A 260 -13.84 -14.31 3.29
C LEU A 260 -13.80 -12.92 2.64
N MET A 261 -12.62 -12.39 2.33
CA MET A 261 -12.46 -11.13 1.60
C MET A 261 -13.13 -11.18 0.22
N VAL A 262 -12.91 -12.26 -0.54
CA VAL A 262 -13.36 -12.35 -1.94
C VAL A 262 -14.87 -12.21 -2.07
N PRO A 263 -15.73 -13.01 -1.37
CA PRO A 263 -17.18 -12.86 -1.45
C PRO A 263 -17.67 -11.50 -0.92
N ALA A 264 -17.01 -10.94 0.11
CA ALA A 264 -17.39 -9.63 0.64
C ALA A 264 -17.20 -8.52 -0.40
N ILE A 265 -16.08 -8.52 -1.12
CA ILE A 265 -15.79 -7.55 -2.18
C ILE A 265 -16.75 -7.74 -3.36
N ILE A 266 -16.96 -8.99 -3.82
CA ILE A 266 -17.88 -9.29 -4.91
C ILE A 266 -19.30 -8.82 -4.57
N TYR A 267 -19.75 -9.05 -3.34
CA TYR A 267 -21.04 -8.58 -2.87
C TYR A 267 -21.13 -7.05 -2.89
N GLY A 268 -20.09 -6.38 -2.37
CA GLY A 268 -20.01 -4.92 -2.33
C GLY A 268 -20.06 -4.29 -3.72
N GLU A 269 -19.31 -4.82 -4.67
CA GLU A 269 -19.25 -4.31 -6.05
C GLU A 269 -20.56 -4.61 -6.81
N LYS A 270 -21.01 -5.87 -6.84
CA LYS A 270 -22.21 -6.28 -7.61
C LYS A 270 -23.50 -5.64 -7.11
N LYS A 271 -23.62 -5.39 -5.82
CA LYS A 271 -24.83 -4.81 -5.19
C LYS A 271 -24.69 -3.29 -4.96
N SER A 272 -23.63 -2.66 -5.43
CA SER A 272 -23.31 -1.23 -5.15
C SER A 272 -23.33 -0.90 -3.66
N LYS A 273 -22.89 -1.85 -2.82
CA LYS A 273 -22.83 -1.75 -1.35
C LYS A 273 -21.40 -1.67 -0.80
N LEU A 274 -20.47 -1.23 -1.63
CA LEU A 274 -19.06 -1.18 -1.23
C LEU A 274 -18.81 -0.34 0.03
N LYS A 275 -19.55 0.78 0.20
CA LYS A 275 -19.51 1.59 1.43
C LYS A 275 -19.94 0.79 2.66
N GLN A 276 -21.01 -0.01 2.56
CA GLN A 276 -21.49 -0.81 3.70
C GLN A 276 -20.47 -1.90 4.08
N VAL A 277 -19.91 -2.60 3.08
CA VAL A 277 -18.85 -3.60 3.30
C VAL A 277 -17.64 -2.97 3.96
N PHE A 278 -17.24 -1.79 3.49
CA PHE A 278 -16.12 -1.03 4.05
C PHE A 278 -16.36 -0.65 5.51
N ILE A 279 -17.51 -0.06 5.84
CA ILE A 279 -17.88 0.31 7.22
C ILE A 279 -17.96 -0.92 8.12
N ALA A 280 -18.56 -2.02 7.63
CA ALA A 280 -18.65 -3.28 8.38
C ALA A 280 -17.25 -3.84 8.68
N ALA A 281 -16.32 -3.78 7.73
CA ALA A 281 -14.94 -4.21 7.94
C ALA A 281 -14.22 -3.35 8.99
N ILE A 282 -14.41 -2.01 8.99
CA ILE A 282 -13.86 -1.15 10.04
C ILE A 282 -14.47 -1.49 11.41
N ALA A 283 -15.77 -1.77 11.47
CA ALA A 283 -16.43 -2.18 12.71
C ALA A 283 -15.87 -3.52 13.23
N ILE A 284 -15.70 -4.52 12.36
CA ILE A 284 -15.07 -5.80 12.73
C ILE A 284 -13.64 -5.57 13.23
N MET A 285 -12.86 -4.71 12.56
CA MET A 285 -11.51 -4.34 13.00
C MET A 285 -11.52 -3.69 14.38
N THR A 286 -12.45 -2.77 14.63
CA THR A 286 -12.61 -2.10 15.93
C THR A 286 -12.92 -3.12 17.03
N VAL A 287 -13.85 -4.06 16.76
CA VAL A 287 -14.20 -5.14 17.71
C VAL A 287 -12.99 -6.07 17.96
N ALA A 288 -12.25 -6.42 16.92
CA ALA A 288 -11.05 -7.26 17.06
C ALA A 288 -9.99 -6.59 17.93
N GLN A 289 -9.73 -5.29 17.72
CA GLN A 289 -8.77 -4.52 18.52
C GLN A 289 -9.23 -4.39 19.97
N LEU A 290 -10.51 -4.09 20.19
CA LEU A 290 -11.08 -4.02 21.53
C LEU A 290 -11.05 -5.37 22.25
N GLY A 291 -11.35 -6.45 21.52
CA GLY A 291 -11.23 -7.82 22.05
C GLY A 291 -9.81 -8.16 22.48
N MET A 292 -8.80 -7.80 21.67
CA MET A 292 -7.39 -7.96 22.03
C MET A 292 -6.99 -7.08 23.25
N ALA A 293 -7.60 -5.90 23.41
CA ALA A 293 -7.33 -5.06 24.57
C ALA A 293 -7.88 -5.62 25.89
N LEU A 294 -9.02 -6.32 25.84
CA LEU A 294 -9.77 -6.75 27.01
C LEU A 294 -9.62 -8.24 27.35
N ALA A 295 -9.34 -9.07 26.36
CA ALA A 295 -9.37 -10.53 26.48
C ALA A 295 -8.29 -11.17 25.61
N LEU A 296 -7.06 -11.17 26.10
CA LEU A 296 -5.89 -11.79 25.46
C LEU A 296 -5.22 -12.81 26.38
N ASP A 297 -6.02 -13.58 27.14
CA ASP A 297 -5.57 -14.40 28.25
C ASP A 297 -5.39 -15.88 27.89
N SER A 298 -5.75 -16.27 26.67
CA SER A 298 -5.64 -17.66 26.22
C SER A 298 -5.31 -17.77 24.73
N PHE A 299 -4.79 -18.93 24.31
CA PHE A 299 -4.47 -19.24 22.92
C PHE A 299 -5.68 -19.01 21.99
N TRP A 300 -6.86 -19.52 22.35
CA TRP A 300 -8.05 -19.41 21.50
C TRP A 300 -8.58 -17.98 21.39
N GLN A 301 -8.46 -17.18 22.45
CA GLN A 301 -8.80 -15.75 22.36
C GLN A 301 -7.88 -15.02 21.37
N ILE A 302 -6.55 -15.29 21.43
CA ILE A 302 -5.59 -14.73 20.46
C ILE A 302 -5.98 -15.13 19.04
N VAL A 303 -6.25 -16.40 18.80
CA VAL A 303 -6.62 -16.92 17.46
C VAL A 303 -7.91 -16.31 16.93
N VAL A 304 -8.95 -16.19 17.77
CA VAL A 304 -10.25 -15.62 17.35
C VAL A 304 -10.12 -14.14 17.01
N TRP A 305 -9.49 -13.34 17.90
CA TRP A 305 -9.35 -11.92 17.66
C TRP A 305 -8.42 -11.64 16.46
N LEU A 306 -7.36 -12.41 16.33
CA LEU A 306 -6.44 -12.31 15.19
C LEU A 306 -7.13 -12.74 13.89
N GLY A 307 -7.99 -13.73 13.92
CA GLY A 307 -8.83 -14.16 12.80
C GLY A 307 -9.75 -13.03 12.32
N LEU A 308 -10.50 -12.41 13.24
CA LEU A 308 -11.35 -11.25 12.93
C LEU A 308 -10.52 -10.07 12.39
N TYR A 309 -9.34 -9.82 12.98
CA TYR A 309 -8.41 -8.83 12.49
C TYR A 309 -8.03 -9.07 11.03
N PHE A 310 -7.58 -10.29 10.65
CA PHE A 310 -7.13 -10.57 9.28
C PHE A 310 -8.28 -10.56 8.27
N ILE A 311 -9.50 -10.96 8.67
CA ILE A 311 -10.69 -10.81 7.82
C ILE A 311 -10.93 -9.34 7.49
N ALA A 312 -10.98 -8.50 8.51
CA ALA A 312 -11.20 -7.07 8.34
C ALA A 312 -10.05 -6.40 7.59
N PHE A 313 -8.80 -6.72 7.95
CA PHE A 313 -7.60 -6.19 7.31
C PHE A 313 -7.57 -6.45 5.81
N ASN A 314 -7.81 -7.70 5.38
CA ASN A 314 -7.78 -8.05 3.97
C ASN A 314 -8.89 -7.34 3.18
N ILE A 315 -10.12 -7.23 3.74
CA ILE A 315 -11.21 -6.49 3.10
C ILE A 315 -10.85 -5.01 2.95
N LEU A 316 -10.31 -4.39 3.99
CA LEU A 316 -9.94 -2.97 4.01
C LEU A 316 -8.76 -2.70 3.07
N GLU A 317 -7.73 -3.54 3.09
CA GLU A 317 -6.55 -3.42 2.23
C GLU A 317 -6.90 -3.54 0.74
N ALA A 318 -7.87 -4.38 0.40
CA ALA A 318 -8.35 -4.51 -0.98
C ALA A 318 -9.32 -3.39 -1.40
N THR A 319 -10.12 -2.86 -0.48
CA THR A 319 -11.14 -1.84 -0.81
C THR A 319 -10.59 -0.43 -0.82
N LEU A 320 -9.64 -0.07 0.05
CA LEU A 320 -9.07 1.27 0.15
C LEU A 320 -8.43 1.77 -1.16
N PRO A 321 -7.56 0.99 -1.86
CA PRO A 321 -7.00 1.42 -3.15
C PRO A 321 -8.07 1.60 -4.23
N SER A 322 -9.13 0.77 -4.21
CA SER A 322 -10.26 0.93 -5.11
C SER A 322 -11.02 2.23 -4.84
N LEU A 323 -11.26 2.55 -3.57
CA LEU A 323 -11.96 3.78 -3.17
C LEU A 323 -11.16 5.03 -3.52
N ILE A 324 -9.85 5.07 -3.21
CA ILE A 324 -9.00 6.22 -3.57
C ILE A 324 -9.00 6.47 -5.07
N SER A 325 -8.91 5.41 -5.87
CA SER A 325 -8.93 5.49 -7.33
C SER A 325 -10.27 5.99 -7.90
N LYS A 326 -11.40 5.66 -7.26
CA LYS A 326 -12.75 6.09 -7.67
C LYS A 326 -13.06 7.53 -7.24
N ILE A 327 -12.58 7.94 -6.05
CA ILE A 327 -12.90 9.24 -5.45
C ILE A 327 -11.93 10.34 -5.93
N ALA A 328 -10.67 10.01 -6.16
CA ALA A 328 -9.68 10.98 -6.61
C ALA A 328 -10.14 11.72 -7.88
N PRO A 329 -9.90 13.04 -8.00
CA PRO A 329 -10.13 13.77 -9.25
C PRO A 329 -9.38 13.11 -10.41
N ALA A 330 -9.98 13.10 -11.60
CA ALA A 330 -9.43 12.39 -12.75
C ALA A 330 -8.02 12.87 -13.14
N ASP A 331 -7.75 14.18 -12.98
CA ASP A 331 -6.48 14.84 -13.29
C ASP A 331 -5.48 14.87 -12.11
N ALA A 332 -5.84 14.33 -10.96
CA ALA A 332 -5.01 14.33 -9.75
C ALA A 332 -4.88 12.94 -9.11
N LYS A 333 -5.22 11.88 -9.83
CA LYS A 333 -5.28 10.53 -9.30
C LYS A 333 -3.92 10.05 -8.80
N GLY A 334 -2.84 10.26 -9.57
CA GLY A 334 -1.48 9.91 -9.15
C GLY A 334 -1.03 10.66 -7.90
N THR A 335 -1.37 11.95 -7.79
CA THR A 335 -1.11 12.75 -6.59
C THR A 335 -1.87 12.21 -5.38
N ALA A 336 -3.16 11.85 -5.54
CA ALA A 336 -3.97 11.29 -4.47
C ALA A 336 -3.41 9.94 -3.98
N ILE A 337 -2.99 9.06 -4.89
CA ILE A 337 -2.33 7.78 -4.57
C ILE A 337 -0.98 8.02 -3.86
N GLY A 338 -0.20 9.01 -4.30
CA GLY A 338 1.06 9.39 -3.65
C GLY A 338 0.87 9.82 -2.20
N VAL A 339 -0.12 10.68 -1.92
CA VAL A 339 -0.47 11.12 -0.55
C VAL A 339 -0.98 9.92 0.28
N TYR A 340 -1.81 9.08 -0.30
CA TYR A 340 -2.32 7.87 0.32
C TYR A 340 -1.19 6.91 0.74
N ASN A 341 -0.24 6.63 -0.14
CA ASN A 341 0.90 5.77 0.15
C ASN A 341 1.84 6.40 1.20
N THR A 342 1.98 7.74 1.21
CA THR A 342 2.73 8.46 2.24
C THR A 342 2.03 8.31 3.60
N ALA A 343 0.71 8.46 3.66
CA ALA A 343 -0.07 8.24 4.87
C ALA A 343 0.04 6.79 5.37
N GLN A 344 0.02 5.81 4.47
CA GLN A 344 0.27 4.40 4.76
C GLN A 344 1.64 4.20 5.43
N SER A 345 2.70 4.72 4.81
CA SER A 345 4.07 4.57 5.33
C SER A 345 4.26 5.27 6.67
N PHE A 346 3.62 6.43 6.85
CA PHE A 346 3.62 7.12 8.13
C PHE A 346 2.83 6.34 9.20
N GLY A 347 1.75 5.65 8.83
CA GLY A 347 1.04 4.71 9.69
C GLY A 347 1.93 3.56 10.18
N LEU A 348 2.74 2.98 9.30
CA LEU A 348 3.72 1.95 9.66
C LEU A 348 4.69 2.45 10.75
N PHE A 349 5.21 3.67 10.59
CA PHE A 349 6.11 4.28 11.59
C PHE A 349 5.39 4.51 12.92
N MET A 350 4.28 5.23 12.89
CA MET A 350 3.56 5.63 14.11
C MET A 350 3.04 4.42 14.88
N GLY A 351 2.54 3.41 14.17
CA GLY A 351 2.03 2.19 14.80
C GLY A 351 3.12 1.40 15.50
N ALA A 352 4.30 1.27 14.88
CA ALA A 352 5.44 0.59 15.48
C ALA A 352 6.00 1.39 16.67
N ALA A 353 6.23 2.70 16.51
CA ALA A 353 6.81 3.55 17.55
C ALA A 353 5.88 3.69 18.76
N ALA A 354 4.60 4.05 18.52
CA ALA A 354 3.60 4.14 19.58
C ALA A 354 3.30 2.77 20.19
N GLY A 355 3.22 1.71 19.38
CA GLY A 355 3.02 0.34 19.84
C GLY A 355 4.14 -0.12 20.76
N GLY A 356 5.40 0.14 20.42
CA GLY A 356 6.55 -0.18 21.26
C GLY A 356 6.55 0.58 22.58
N TRP A 357 6.27 1.89 22.53
CA TRP A 357 6.18 2.72 23.74
C TRP A 357 5.04 2.27 24.67
N LEU A 358 3.85 2.08 24.10
CA LEU A 358 2.67 1.64 24.86
C LEU A 358 2.86 0.23 25.45
N TYR A 359 3.47 -0.68 24.68
CA TYR A 359 3.76 -2.02 25.15
C TYR A 359 4.70 -1.99 26.37
N GLY A 360 5.73 -1.14 26.33
CA GLY A 360 6.69 -1.01 27.43
C GLY A 360 6.09 -0.44 28.72
N HIS A 361 5.05 0.41 28.62
CA HIS A 361 4.46 1.09 29.78
C HIS A 361 3.15 0.46 30.26
N TYR A 362 2.33 -0.05 29.33
CA TYR A 362 0.96 -0.50 29.61
C TYR A 362 0.68 -1.92 29.10
N GLY A 363 1.69 -2.60 28.57
CA GLY A 363 1.54 -3.96 28.03
C GLY A 363 0.61 -4.03 26.81
N PRO A 364 0.13 -5.25 26.46
CA PRO A 364 -0.76 -5.47 25.32
C PRO A 364 -2.05 -4.65 25.36
N ALA A 365 -2.65 -4.52 26.57
CA ALA A 365 -3.90 -3.77 26.74
C ALA A 365 -3.76 -2.31 26.35
N GLY A 366 -2.63 -1.66 26.67
CA GLY A 366 -2.36 -0.28 26.27
C GLY A 366 -2.24 -0.13 24.75
N VAL A 367 -1.55 -1.05 24.08
CA VAL A 367 -1.38 -1.06 22.62
C VAL A 367 -2.73 -1.22 21.92
N PHE A 368 -3.48 -2.25 22.28
CA PHE A 368 -4.76 -2.54 21.64
C PHE A 368 -5.86 -1.56 22.07
N GLY A 369 -5.78 -0.97 23.26
CA GLY A 369 -6.63 0.15 23.66
C GLY A 369 -6.44 1.38 22.76
N PHE A 370 -5.20 1.77 22.51
CA PHE A 370 -4.86 2.84 21.58
C PHE A 370 -5.36 2.56 20.16
N THR A 371 -5.08 1.37 19.62
CA THR A 371 -5.52 1.02 18.26
C THR A 371 -7.04 0.88 18.17
N SER A 372 -7.73 0.46 19.26
CA SER A 372 -9.21 0.48 19.32
C SER A 372 -9.77 1.89 19.19
N VAL A 373 -9.20 2.86 19.90
CA VAL A 373 -9.60 4.26 19.79
C VAL A 373 -9.36 4.79 18.37
N LEU A 374 -8.22 4.45 17.77
CA LEU A 374 -7.88 4.83 16.42
C LEU A 374 -8.89 4.24 15.40
N MET A 375 -9.25 2.96 15.53
CA MET A 375 -10.24 2.31 14.67
C MET A 375 -11.65 2.88 14.89
N ALA A 376 -12.06 3.12 16.13
CA ALA A 376 -13.36 3.71 16.44
C ALA A 376 -13.48 5.13 15.87
N SER A 377 -12.44 5.95 15.97
CA SER A 377 -12.43 7.30 15.36
C SER A 377 -12.53 7.23 13.83
N TRP A 378 -11.85 6.26 13.20
CA TRP A 378 -11.98 6.03 11.77
C TRP A 378 -13.39 5.54 11.38
N LEU A 379 -13.98 4.65 12.17
CA LEU A 379 -15.34 4.18 11.98
C LEU A 379 -16.34 5.37 12.00
N LEU A 380 -16.23 6.24 12.98
CA LEU A 380 -17.06 7.45 13.09
C LEU A 380 -16.89 8.36 11.87
N ALA A 381 -15.64 8.62 11.46
CA ALA A 381 -15.36 9.41 10.26
C ALA A 381 -15.94 8.79 8.98
N SER A 382 -15.97 7.45 8.91
CA SER A 382 -16.42 6.72 7.72
C SER A 382 -17.93 6.73 7.51
N PHE A 383 -18.74 6.94 8.55
CA PHE A 383 -20.20 7.07 8.39
C PHE A 383 -20.59 8.24 7.49
N SER A 384 -19.84 9.35 7.56
CA SER A 384 -20.07 10.56 6.75
C SER A 384 -19.46 10.48 5.34
N MET A 385 -18.85 9.34 4.96
CA MET A 385 -18.29 9.12 3.62
C MET A 385 -19.43 9.04 2.59
N GLN A 386 -19.23 9.68 1.44
CA GLN A 386 -20.13 9.51 0.31
C GLN A 386 -19.95 8.14 -0.31
N ALA A 387 -21.06 7.53 -0.75
CA ALA A 387 -20.97 6.27 -1.45
C ALA A 387 -20.20 6.44 -2.77
N PRO A 388 -19.20 5.60 -3.07
CA PRO A 388 -18.48 5.70 -4.33
C PRO A 388 -19.42 5.40 -5.49
N GLN A 389 -19.38 6.23 -6.51
CA GLN A 389 -20.12 5.98 -7.74
C GLN A 389 -19.47 4.82 -8.50
N ALA A 390 -20.29 4.07 -9.24
CA ALA A 390 -19.80 2.99 -10.14
C ALA A 390 -19.25 3.60 -11.44
N VAL A 391 -18.16 4.36 -11.31
CA VAL A 391 -17.50 5.03 -12.43
C VAL A 391 -16.12 4.40 -12.70
N ARG A 392 -15.69 4.50 -13.96
CA ARG A 392 -14.30 4.27 -14.35
C ARG A 392 -13.69 5.54 -14.93
N SER A 393 -12.40 5.74 -14.71
CA SER A 393 -11.66 6.81 -15.39
C SER A 393 -11.26 6.33 -16.78
N VAL A 394 -11.49 7.18 -17.78
CA VAL A 394 -11.04 7.01 -19.16
C VAL A 394 -10.33 8.30 -19.60
N MET A 395 -9.44 8.16 -20.58
CA MET A 395 -8.61 9.25 -21.06
C MET A 395 -8.68 9.28 -22.57
N PHE A 396 -8.81 10.47 -23.13
CA PHE A 396 -8.82 10.69 -24.58
C PHE A 396 -7.77 11.75 -24.94
N HIS A 397 -6.94 11.44 -25.93
CA HIS A 397 -5.99 12.41 -26.47
C HIS A 397 -6.71 13.46 -27.33
N ILE A 398 -6.31 14.70 -27.15
CA ILE A 398 -6.76 15.84 -27.92
C ILE A 398 -5.71 16.11 -28.99
N GLY A 399 -6.15 16.25 -30.24
CA GLY A 399 -5.25 16.47 -31.38
C GLY A 399 -4.36 17.71 -31.24
N GLU A 400 -3.20 17.69 -31.90
CA GLU A 400 -2.23 18.79 -31.82
C GLU A 400 -2.77 20.10 -32.38
N ASP A 401 -3.68 20.02 -33.32
CA ASP A 401 -4.30 21.17 -33.99
C ASP A 401 -5.50 21.76 -33.24
N TRP A 402 -5.90 21.13 -32.14
CA TRP A 402 -7.05 21.60 -31.37
C TRP A 402 -6.78 22.97 -30.74
N ARG A 403 -7.67 23.96 -31.02
CA ARG A 403 -7.55 25.37 -30.58
C ARG A 403 -8.70 25.84 -29.72
N GLY A 404 -9.59 24.97 -29.28
CA GLY A 404 -10.78 25.32 -28.52
C GLY A 404 -10.49 25.73 -27.07
N SER A 405 -11.55 26.13 -26.35
CA SER A 405 -11.46 26.40 -24.90
C SER A 405 -11.53 25.11 -24.08
N PRO A 406 -10.53 24.81 -23.24
CA PRO A 406 -10.55 23.63 -22.39
C PRO A 406 -11.78 23.56 -21.48
N GLN A 407 -12.22 24.72 -20.97
CA GLN A 407 -13.38 24.81 -20.11
C GLN A 407 -14.68 24.49 -20.85
N GLN A 408 -14.83 24.97 -22.09
CA GLN A 408 -16.00 24.65 -22.92
C GLN A 408 -16.06 23.17 -23.27
N LEU A 409 -14.93 22.56 -23.69
CA LEU A 409 -14.87 21.14 -23.98
C LEU A 409 -15.15 20.30 -22.73
N SER A 410 -14.61 20.70 -21.58
CA SER A 410 -14.89 20.04 -20.30
C SER A 410 -16.38 20.10 -19.95
N GLN A 411 -17.05 21.23 -20.14
CA GLN A 411 -18.49 21.37 -19.91
C GLN A 411 -19.32 20.53 -20.88
N GLN A 412 -18.98 20.55 -22.15
CA GLN A 412 -19.67 19.75 -23.18
C GLN A 412 -19.52 18.24 -22.92
N LEU A 413 -18.32 17.79 -22.58
CA LEU A 413 -18.06 16.38 -22.22
C LEU A 413 -18.81 15.98 -20.95
N SER A 414 -18.88 16.87 -19.93
CA SER A 414 -19.62 16.61 -18.70
C SER A 414 -21.14 16.60 -18.89
N ALA A 415 -21.64 17.21 -19.96
CA ALA A 415 -23.07 17.20 -20.31
C ALA A 415 -23.51 15.88 -21.01
N LEU A 416 -22.56 15.05 -21.45
CA LEU A 416 -22.89 13.77 -22.10
C LEU A 416 -23.43 12.76 -21.08
N ALA A 417 -24.42 11.99 -21.51
CA ALA A 417 -25.01 10.95 -20.67
C ALA A 417 -23.95 9.93 -20.21
N GLY A 418 -23.93 9.65 -18.91
CA GLY A 418 -22.98 8.72 -18.32
C GLY A 418 -21.59 9.29 -18.02
N VAL A 419 -21.33 10.57 -18.32
CA VAL A 419 -20.10 11.27 -17.90
C VAL A 419 -20.39 12.01 -16.58
N SER A 420 -19.72 11.64 -15.52
CA SER A 420 -19.89 12.26 -14.18
C SER A 420 -18.89 13.38 -13.90
N GLU A 421 -17.73 13.34 -14.56
CA GLU A 421 -16.68 14.36 -14.47
C GLU A 421 -15.87 14.35 -15.75
N ALA A 422 -15.56 15.52 -16.28
CA ALA A 422 -14.61 15.68 -17.37
C ALA A 422 -13.66 16.84 -17.06
N VAL A 423 -12.37 16.61 -17.24
CA VAL A 423 -11.31 17.61 -17.05
C VAL A 423 -10.40 17.60 -18.27
N VAL A 424 -10.25 18.75 -18.92
CA VAL A 424 -9.37 18.92 -20.07
C VAL A 424 -8.08 19.59 -19.61
N VAL A 425 -6.95 18.91 -19.80
CA VAL A 425 -5.62 19.39 -19.46
C VAL A 425 -4.83 19.59 -20.75
N LEU A 426 -4.67 20.83 -21.19
CA LEU A 426 -3.97 21.14 -22.43
C LEU A 426 -2.46 20.92 -22.34
N GLU A 427 -1.87 21.08 -21.16
CA GLU A 427 -0.44 20.80 -20.94
C GLU A 427 -0.10 19.35 -21.33
N ASP A 428 -1.01 18.42 -21.05
CA ASP A 428 -0.89 16.98 -21.35
C ASP A 428 -1.60 16.58 -22.67
N ARG A 429 -2.37 17.49 -23.27
CA ARG A 429 -3.25 17.25 -24.42
C ARG A 429 -4.22 16.09 -24.22
N VAL A 430 -4.85 16.06 -23.06
CA VAL A 430 -5.71 14.96 -22.64
C VAL A 430 -7.01 15.47 -22.04
N ALA A 431 -8.11 14.80 -22.35
CA ALA A 431 -9.38 14.88 -21.66
C ALA A 431 -9.52 13.67 -20.72
N TYR A 432 -9.55 13.92 -19.42
CA TYR A 432 -9.82 12.93 -18.38
C TYR A 432 -11.30 12.90 -18.07
N LEU A 433 -11.92 11.72 -18.15
CA LEU A 433 -13.35 11.56 -17.87
C LEU A 433 -13.57 10.49 -16.82
N LYS A 434 -14.53 10.72 -15.91
CA LYS A 434 -15.15 9.67 -15.11
C LYS A 434 -16.48 9.30 -15.73
N VAL A 435 -16.60 8.05 -16.14
CA VAL A 435 -17.77 7.58 -16.89
C VAL A 435 -18.45 6.42 -16.15
N SER A 436 -19.78 6.38 -16.23
CA SER A 436 -20.59 5.28 -15.73
C SER A 436 -20.29 4.00 -16.51
N GLN A 437 -20.11 2.87 -15.82
CA GLN A 437 -19.85 1.60 -16.51
C GLN A 437 -21.02 1.10 -17.36
N GLN A 438 -22.23 1.62 -17.16
CA GLN A 438 -23.46 1.10 -17.76
C GLN A 438 -24.08 2.01 -18.82
N THR A 439 -23.84 3.31 -18.78
CA THR A 439 -24.66 4.29 -19.53
C THR A 439 -23.88 5.26 -20.40
N TRP A 440 -22.55 5.17 -20.47
CA TRP A 440 -21.77 6.12 -21.25
C TRP A 440 -21.59 5.70 -22.71
N ASP A 441 -21.55 6.70 -23.60
CA ASP A 441 -21.35 6.51 -25.03
C ASP A 441 -19.96 7.02 -25.45
N GLU A 442 -19.07 6.07 -25.77
CA GLU A 442 -17.69 6.36 -26.22
C GLU A 442 -17.67 7.06 -27.57
N ALA A 443 -18.62 6.73 -28.46
CA ALA A 443 -18.67 7.31 -29.79
C ALA A 443 -19.04 8.80 -29.71
N ALA A 444 -19.99 9.18 -28.88
CA ALA A 444 -20.37 10.57 -28.63
C ALA A 444 -19.19 11.40 -28.07
N VAL A 445 -18.41 10.84 -27.16
CA VAL A 445 -17.21 11.50 -26.61
C VAL A 445 -16.16 11.73 -27.72
N LYS A 446 -15.88 10.69 -28.54
CA LYS A 446 -14.91 10.79 -29.63
C LYS A 446 -15.35 11.82 -30.69
N GLN A 447 -16.63 11.81 -31.05
CA GLN A 447 -17.18 12.79 -31.97
C GLN A 447 -17.02 14.22 -31.47
N LEU A 448 -17.30 14.47 -30.18
CA LEU A 448 -17.17 15.80 -29.60
C LEU A 448 -15.72 16.29 -29.57
N ILE A 449 -14.78 15.43 -29.26
CA ILE A 449 -13.34 15.73 -29.25
C ILE A 449 -12.86 15.99 -30.71
N GLN A 450 -13.38 15.24 -31.70
CA GLN A 450 -13.03 15.38 -33.10
C GLN A 450 -13.75 16.55 -33.78
N ALA A 451 -14.99 16.85 -33.39
CA ALA A 451 -15.79 17.94 -34.02
C ALA A 451 -15.33 19.35 -33.62
N THR A 452 -14.44 19.47 -32.66
CA THR A 452 -13.91 20.77 -32.18
C THR A 452 -12.58 21.13 -32.89
N TYR A 453 -12.33 20.51 -34.07
CA TYR A 453 -11.26 20.92 -35.01
C TYR A 453 -11.60 22.18 -35.77
#